data_4d68748f9c30387422e96dc0fb597eb1
#
_entry.id   4d68748f9c30387422e96dc0fb597eb1
#
_cell.length_a   1.000
_cell.length_b   1.000
_cell.length_c   1.000
_cell.angle_alpha   90.00
_cell.angle_beta   90.00
_cell.angle_gamma   90.00
#
_symmetry.space_group_name_H-M   'P 1'
#
loop_
_entity.id
_entity.type
_entity.pdbx_description
1 polymer ?
#
loop_
_entity_poly.entity_id
_entity_poly.type
_entity_poly.pdbx_seq_one_letter_code
_entity_poly.pdbx_strand_id
1 'polypeptide(L)'
;NYVTGDASHWDRFSNWAETMPKLIGNPLYHWNQLELARYFNVFDLLGPSSAEKIYSHCNELLGKEGLSSRKLIKQSNVKVICTADDPCDTLDHHEKINKDSSIECKVIPAWRPDRAMMPEKGKDFISWVESLSEASGVKINGFDDFINALEKRHQFFHEKGCRLSDHGIETFYAENYKEKEIHSIFQKAISGTYLDEKEILKFKSHMLYIFGVMDAEKNWVQQFHYGALRNNSKRLFEKLGPDIGCDSIGDWSVAEPMSKLFSRLDNEGKLAKTIIYPINPRDNELVGAMIGNFQDGSVAGKMQFGSGWWFNDQMDGMIRQIETLSQLGLLSRFVGMLTDSRSFLSFTRHEYFRRI
;
A
#
# COMPACT_ATOMS: atom_id res chain seq x y z
N ASN A 1 -7.64 -19.03 21.05
CA ASN A 1 -7.18 -18.70 19.70
C ASN A 1 -5.86 -17.94 19.77
N TYR A 2 -4.81 -18.49 19.14
CA TYR A 2 -3.44 -17.94 19.19
C TYR A 2 -3.22 -16.74 18.28
N VAL A 3 -4.11 -16.45 17.34
CA VAL A 3 -4.00 -15.32 16.42
C VAL A 3 -4.85 -14.13 16.88
N THR A 4 -6.14 -14.37 17.16
CA THR A 4 -7.13 -13.32 17.41
C THR A 4 -7.77 -13.41 18.81
N GLY A 5 -7.27 -14.28 19.68
CA GLY A 5 -7.78 -14.49 21.04
C GLY A 5 -6.82 -13.99 22.12
N ASP A 6 -7.10 -14.39 23.37
CA ASP A 6 -6.42 -13.93 24.60
C ASP A 6 -5.23 -14.81 25.01
N ALA A 7 -4.65 -15.57 24.07
CA ALA A 7 -3.47 -16.38 24.35
C ALA A 7 -2.28 -15.52 24.81
N SER A 8 -1.51 -16.02 25.75
CA SER A 8 -0.31 -15.32 26.23
C SER A 8 0.73 -15.13 25.12
N HIS A 9 1.66 -14.21 25.29
CA HIS A 9 2.76 -14.03 24.32
C HIS A 9 3.59 -15.31 24.15
N TRP A 10 3.82 -16.04 25.23
CA TRP A 10 4.50 -17.34 25.19
C TRP A 10 3.70 -18.37 24.39
N ASP A 11 2.41 -18.52 24.66
CA ASP A 11 1.58 -19.47 23.91
C ASP A 11 1.55 -19.18 22.43
N ARG A 12 1.48 -17.92 22.04
CA ARG A 12 1.55 -17.50 20.64
C ARG A 12 2.88 -17.86 20.02
N PHE A 13 3.97 -17.54 20.70
CA PHE A 13 5.32 -17.82 20.20
C PHE A 13 5.63 -19.32 20.14
N SER A 14 5.26 -20.10 21.16
CA SER A 14 5.50 -21.55 21.18
C SER A 14 4.73 -22.27 20.07
N ASN A 15 3.48 -21.89 19.83
CA ASN A 15 2.70 -22.42 18.70
C ASN A 15 3.25 -22.00 17.35
N TRP A 16 3.80 -20.79 17.26
CA TRP A 16 4.53 -20.36 16.06
C TRP A 16 5.77 -21.22 15.85
N ALA A 17 6.56 -21.46 16.90
CA ALA A 17 7.75 -22.31 16.84
C ALA A 17 7.42 -23.77 16.43
N GLU A 18 6.28 -24.32 16.89
CA GLU A 18 5.79 -25.62 16.42
C GLU A 18 5.39 -25.63 14.94
N THR A 19 4.97 -24.49 14.43
CA THR A 19 4.54 -24.33 13.03
C THR A 19 5.73 -24.21 12.09
N MET A 20 6.81 -23.57 12.54
CA MET A 20 7.97 -23.25 11.71
C MET A 20 8.54 -24.43 10.91
N PRO A 21 8.81 -25.63 11.49
CA PRO A 21 9.32 -26.76 10.72
C PRO A 21 8.36 -27.31 9.67
N LYS A 22 7.08 -26.92 9.74
CA LYS A 22 6.02 -27.34 8.81
C LYS A 22 5.88 -26.41 7.61
N LEU A 23 6.56 -25.24 7.62
CA LEU A 23 6.49 -24.22 6.58
C LEU A 23 7.44 -24.52 5.40
N ILE A 24 7.38 -25.74 4.85
CA ILE A 24 8.22 -26.16 3.71
C ILE A 24 7.81 -25.34 2.47
N GLY A 25 8.76 -24.59 1.91
CA GLY A 25 8.54 -23.74 0.73
C GLY A 25 7.82 -22.42 1.03
N ASN A 26 7.37 -22.18 2.25
CA ASN A 26 6.73 -20.92 2.62
C ASN A 26 7.79 -19.84 2.95
N PRO A 27 7.68 -18.60 2.44
CA PRO A 27 8.66 -17.55 2.67
C PRO A 27 8.83 -17.16 4.15
N LEU A 28 7.80 -17.33 4.97
CA LEU A 28 7.86 -17.05 6.42
C LEU A 28 8.96 -17.83 7.11
N TYR A 29 9.28 -19.05 6.65
CA TYR A 29 10.40 -19.83 7.18
C TYR A 29 11.73 -19.06 7.00
N HIS A 30 12.02 -18.59 5.79
CA HIS A 30 13.25 -17.85 5.51
C HIS A 30 13.27 -16.49 6.20
N TRP A 31 12.17 -15.76 6.19
CA TRP A 31 12.11 -14.43 6.78
C TRP A 31 12.31 -14.45 8.27
N ASN A 32 11.65 -15.37 8.99
CA ASN A 32 11.83 -15.48 10.45
C ASN A 32 13.26 -15.87 10.84
N GLN A 33 13.87 -16.83 10.15
CA GLN A 33 15.25 -17.20 10.42
C GLN A 33 16.21 -16.03 10.14
N LEU A 34 15.95 -15.26 9.10
CA LEU A 34 16.75 -14.10 8.76
C LEU A 34 16.60 -12.97 9.80
N GLU A 35 15.39 -12.71 10.28
CA GLU A 35 15.11 -11.76 11.37
C GLU A 35 15.84 -12.15 12.65
N LEU A 36 15.75 -13.42 13.05
CA LEU A 36 16.45 -13.97 14.22
C LEU A 36 17.97 -13.83 14.10
N ALA A 37 18.53 -14.14 12.94
CA ALA A 37 19.95 -14.04 12.70
C ALA A 37 20.47 -12.60 12.71
N ARG A 38 19.74 -11.64 12.09
CA ARG A 38 20.22 -10.28 11.88
C ARG A 38 20.01 -9.35 13.07
N TYR A 39 18.91 -9.52 13.78
CA TYR A 39 18.58 -8.62 14.90
C TYR A 39 18.92 -9.21 16.27
N PHE A 40 18.84 -10.54 16.39
CA PHE A 40 19.01 -11.22 17.66
C PHE A 40 20.27 -12.09 17.74
N ASN A 41 21.04 -12.17 16.67
CA ASN A 41 22.24 -13.04 16.57
C ASN A 41 21.92 -14.52 16.91
N VAL A 42 20.73 -14.97 16.52
CA VAL A 42 20.26 -16.35 16.69
C VAL A 42 20.39 -17.08 15.37
N PHE A 43 21.23 -18.13 15.34
CA PHE A 43 21.46 -18.98 14.18
C PHE A 43 20.85 -20.36 14.32
N ASP A 44 20.38 -20.70 15.52
CA ASP A 44 19.59 -21.91 15.74
C ASP A 44 18.26 -21.80 15.02
N LEU A 45 17.83 -22.89 14.39
CA LEU A 45 16.53 -22.93 13.74
C LEU A 45 15.41 -22.85 14.78
N LEU A 46 14.44 -21.98 14.53
CA LEU A 46 13.25 -21.90 15.38
C LEU A 46 12.39 -23.15 15.19
N GLY A 47 12.15 -23.83 16.29
CA GLY A 47 11.33 -25.03 16.36
C GLY A 47 10.96 -25.35 17.82
N PRO A 48 10.20 -26.42 18.07
CA PRO A 48 9.75 -26.77 19.43
C PRO A 48 10.88 -26.89 20.46
N SER A 49 12.01 -27.48 20.08
CA SER A 49 13.15 -27.71 20.98
C SER A 49 13.97 -26.46 21.29
N SER A 50 13.90 -25.43 20.45
CA SER A 50 14.66 -24.19 20.61
C SER A 50 13.80 -23.01 21.07
N ALA A 51 12.48 -23.16 21.10
CA ALA A 51 11.52 -22.10 21.34
C ALA A 51 11.78 -21.32 22.64
N GLU A 52 11.92 -22.01 23.77
CA GLU A 52 12.10 -21.38 25.08
C GLU A 52 13.39 -20.56 25.17
N LYS A 53 14.48 -21.13 24.68
CA LYS A 53 15.78 -20.46 24.61
C LYS A 53 15.73 -19.20 23.76
N ILE A 54 15.15 -19.31 22.56
CA ILE A 54 15.04 -18.18 21.61
C ILE A 54 14.11 -17.11 22.16
N TYR A 55 12.95 -17.48 22.71
CA TYR A 55 12.00 -16.55 23.31
C TYR A 55 12.63 -15.73 24.43
N SER A 56 13.30 -16.40 25.37
CA SER A 56 13.94 -15.74 26.51
C SER A 56 15.05 -14.79 26.05
N HIS A 57 15.90 -15.22 25.13
CA HIS A 57 16.98 -14.41 24.57
C HIS A 57 16.46 -13.18 23.82
N CYS A 58 15.46 -13.35 22.96
CA CYS A 58 14.88 -12.22 22.22
C CYS A 58 14.21 -11.21 23.16
N ASN A 59 13.46 -11.66 24.16
CA ASN A 59 12.83 -10.77 25.14
C ASN A 59 13.87 -10.02 25.99
N GLU A 60 14.95 -10.65 26.38
CA GLU A 60 16.06 -10.00 27.08
C GLU A 60 16.64 -8.84 26.24
N LEU A 61 16.88 -9.06 24.94
CA LEU A 61 17.39 -8.04 24.04
C LEU A 61 16.37 -6.92 23.77
N LEU A 62 15.09 -7.26 23.60
CA LEU A 62 14.01 -6.28 23.40
C LEU A 62 13.78 -5.43 24.64
N GLY A 63 13.99 -5.97 25.85
CA GLY A 63 13.88 -5.26 27.11
C GLY A 63 15.04 -4.30 27.38
N LYS A 64 16.16 -4.42 26.68
CA LYS A 64 17.30 -3.51 26.78
C LYS A 64 17.13 -2.33 25.81
N GLU A 65 17.71 -1.17 26.14
CA GLU A 65 17.71 0.00 25.26
C GLU A 65 18.33 -0.22 23.86
N GLY A 66 18.88 -1.43 23.63
CA GLY A 66 19.60 -1.85 22.43
C GLY A 66 18.73 -2.04 21.17
N LEU A 67 17.47 -2.46 21.28
CA LEU A 67 16.60 -2.84 20.16
C LEU A 67 15.31 -2.02 20.07
N SER A 68 15.40 -0.72 20.29
CA SER A 68 14.27 0.18 20.02
C SER A 68 13.99 0.27 18.50
N SER A 69 12.77 0.69 18.12
CA SER A 69 12.38 0.94 16.72
C SER A 69 13.39 1.82 15.99
N ARG A 70 13.90 2.88 16.66
CA ARG A 70 14.93 3.78 16.11
C ARG A 70 16.24 3.06 15.81
N LYS A 71 16.68 2.17 16.70
CA LYS A 71 17.90 1.39 16.49
C LYS A 71 17.76 0.37 15.38
N LEU A 72 16.61 -0.28 15.26
CA LEU A 72 16.30 -1.18 14.14
C LEU A 72 16.33 -0.47 12.79
N ILE A 73 15.73 0.72 12.70
CA ILE A 73 15.78 1.58 11.51
C ILE A 73 17.24 1.96 11.18
N LYS A 74 18.00 2.40 12.16
CA LYS A 74 19.41 2.80 11.99
C LYS A 74 20.29 1.62 11.60
N GLN A 75 20.15 0.48 12.29
CA GLN A 75 20.90 -0.76 12.00
C GLN A 75 20.64 -1.26 10.59
N SER A 76 19.41 -1.11 10.09
CA SER A 76 19.02 -1.49 8.73
C SER A 76 19.40 -0.45 7.68
N ASN A 77 20.05 0.65 8.09
CA ASN A 77 20.47 1.76 7.20
C ASN A 77 19.34 2.32 6.34
N VAL A 78 18.12 2.36 6.90
CA VAL A 78 16.95 2.90 6.20
C VAL A 78 17.09 4.42 6.06
N LYS A 79 16.94 4.92 4.84
CA LYS A 79 17.07 6.36 4.53
C LYS A 79 15.73 7.08 4.48
N VAL A 80 14.70 6.40 3.98
CA VAL A 80 13.37 6.97 3.82
C VAL A 80 12.32 5.93 4.19
N ILE A 81 11.32 6.33 4.95
CA ILE A 81 10.09 5.59 5.20
C ILE A 81 8.93 6.44 4.72
N CYS A 82 8.08 5.87 3.88
CA CYS A 82 6.79 6.44 3.51
C CYS A 82 5.71 5.67 4.26
N THR A 83 4.88 6.38 4.99
CA THR A 83 3.68 5.83 5.64
C THR A 83 2.50 5.89 4.66
N ALA A 84 1.40 5.20 4.96
CA ALA A 84 0.16 5.32 4.19
C ALA A 84 -0.88 6.06 5.04
N ASP A 85 -1.24 7.28 4.62
CA ASP A 85 -2.00 8.21 5.43
C ASP A 85 -3.29 8.65 4.72
N ASP A 86 -4.39 8.71 5.49
CA ASP A 86 -5.68 9.18 5.00
C ASP A 86 -5.67 10.72 4.83
N PRO A 87 -6.35 11.29 3.82
CA PRO A 87 -6.51 12.73 3.67
C PRO A 87 -6.91 13.49 4.94
N CYS A 88 -7.61 12.84 5.86
CA CYS A 88 -8.05 13.44 7.12
C CYS A 88 -7.00 13.47 8.22
N ASP A 89 -5.86 12.77 8.06
CA ASP A 89 -4.84 12.64 9.11
C ASP A 89 -4.12 13.97 9.40
N THR A 90 -3.85 14.24 10.69
CA THR A 90 -3.19 15.47 11.14
C THR A 90 -1.70 15.53 10.84
N LEU A 91 -1.07 14.37 10.66
CA LEU A 91 0.38 14.19 10.45
C LEU A 91 1.26 14.69 11.60
N ASP A 92 0.73 14.84 12.80
CA ASP A 92 1.46 15.34 13.99
C ASP A 92 2.66 14.48 14.35
N HIS A 93 2.57 13.17 14.12
CA HIS A 93 3.69 12.25 14.36
C HIS A 93 4.84 12.48 13.37
N HIS A 94 4.55 12.79 12.12
CA HIS A 94 5.56 13.16 11.13
C HIS A 94 6.30 14.44 11.55
N GLU A 95 5.59 15.44 12.03
CA GLU A 95 6.21 16.68 12.54
C GLU A 95 7.11 16.42 13.73
N LYS A 96 6.66 15.59 14.69
CA LYS A 96 7.47 15.23 15.87
C LYS A 96 8.73 14.48 15.47
N ILE A 97 8.62 13.52 14.54
CA ILE A 97 9.76 12.74 14.05
C ILE A 97 10.74 13.65 13.31
N ASN A 98 10.25 14.53 12.44
CA ASN A 98 11.11 15.44 11.67
C ASN A 98 11.85 16.49 12.53
N LYS A 99 11.36 16.77 13.73
CA LYS A 99 12.03 17.65 14.73
C LYS A 99 13.05 16.91 15.59
N ASP A 100 13.04 15.58 15.59
CA ASP A 100 13.92 14.75 16.41
C ASP A 100 15.25 14.46 15.67
N SER A 101 16.29 15.21 16.03
CA SER A 101 17.62 15.08 15.43
C SER A 101 18.29 13.71 15.66
N SER A 102 17.77 12.88 16.55
CA SER A 102 18.27 11.52 16.79
C SER A 102 17.80 10.53 15.73
N ILE A 103 16.86 10.90 14.86
CA ILE A 103 16.32 10.09 13.77
C ILE A 103 16.94 10.54 12.45
N GLU A 104 17.86 9.76 11.91
CA GLU A 104 18.54 10.05 10.63
C GLU A 104 17.67 9.69 9.42
N CYS A 105 16.70 8.81 9.59
CA CYS A 105 15.78 8.37 8.55
C CYS A 105 14.69 9.43 8.31
N LYS A 106 14.48 9.79 7.04
CA LYS A 106 13.33 10.62 6.67
C LYS A 106 12.04 9.81 6.79
N VAL A 107 11.07 10.32 7.56
CA VAL A 107 9.72 9.73 7.61
C VAL A 107 8.74 10.74 7.01
N ILE A 108 8.16 10.37 5.88
CA ILE A 108 7.27 11.23 5.10
C ILE A 108 5.91 10.55 4.88
N PRO A 109 4.81 11.31 4.82
CA PRO A 109 3.51 10.73 4.51
C PRO A 109 3.42 10.33 3.05
N ALA A 110 2.59 9.33 2.76
CA ALA A 110 2.07 9.05 1.43
C ALA A 110 0.55 9.27 1.43
N TRP A 111 0.07 9.92 0.37
CA TRP A 111 -1.33 10.26 0.18
C TRP A 111 -2.14 9.03 -0.24
N ARG A 112 -3.08 8.57 0.60
CA ARG A 112 -3.94 7.42 0.29
C ARG A 112 -5.43 7.79 0.34
N PRO A 113 -5.98 8.34 -0.75
CA PRO A 113 -7.32 8.88 -0.77
C PRO A 113 -8.42 7.85 -1.12
N ASP A 114 -8.18 6.55 -0.99
CA ASP A 114 -9.09 5.50 -1.46
C ASP A 114 -10.52 5.66 -0.91
N ARG A 115 -10.66 6.12 0.34
CA ARG A 115 -11.98 6.35 0.95
C ARG A 115 -12.80 7.43 0.22
N ALA A 116 -12.14 8.37 -0.44
CA ALA A 116 -12.79 9.42 -1.21
C ALA A 116 -13.52 8.89 -2.46
N MET A 117 -13.17 7.70 -2.94
CA MET A 117 -13.81 7.09 -4.11
C MET A 117 -14.70 5.89 -3.79
N MET A 118 -15.14 5.75 -2.54
CA MET A 118 -15.96 4.63 -2.08
C MET A 118 -17.39 5.06 -1.67
N PRO A 119 -18.19 5.68 -2.58
CA PRO A 119 -19.53 6.17 -2.24
C PRO A 119 -20.49 5.03 -1.85
N GLU A 120 -20.21 3.80 -2.29
CA GLU A 120 -20.96 2.58 -1.95
C GLU A 120 -20.89 2.20 -0.46
N LYS A 121 -19.98 2.80 0.30
CA LYS A 121 -19.87 2.57 1.75
C LYS A 121 -20.96 3.30 2.56
N GLY A 122 -21.83 4.06 1.91
CA GLY A 122 -22.99 4.68 2.54
C GLY A 122 -22.60 5.53 3.76
N LYS A 123 -23.04 5.13 4.96
CA LYS A 123 -22.77 5.89 6.19
C LYS A 123 -21.29 6.11 6.47
N ASP A 124 -20.44 5.15 6.17
CA ASP A 124 -18.99 5.28 6.39
C ASP A 124 -18.38 6.33 5.45
N PHE A 125 -18.89 6.42 4.21
CA PHE A 125 -18.49 7.47 3.27
C PHE A 125 -18.96 8.85 3.75
N ILE A 126 -20.21 8.98 4.22
CA ILE A 126 -20.76 10.25 4.74
C ILE A 126 -19.92 10.73 5.93
N SER A 127 -19.68 9.87 6.92
CA SER A 127 -18.86 10.21 8.08
C SER A 127 -17.42 10.58 7.70
N TRP A 128 -16.88 9.94 6.67
CA TRP A 128 -15.56 10.30 6.17
C TRP A 128 -15.55 11.68 5.47
N VAL A 129 -16.59 12.02 4.70
CA VAL A 129 -16.75 13.36 4.09
C VAL A 129 -16.87 14.45 5.16
N GLU A 130 -17.56 14.17 6.27
CA GLU A 130 -17.63 15.07 7.43
C GLU A 130 -16.23 15.29 8.05
N SER A 131 -15.48 14.20 8.25
CA SER A 131 -14.09 14.29 8.74
C SER A 131 -13.18 15.07 7.80
N LEU A 132 -13.34 14.91 6.48
CA LEU A 132 -12.62 15.69 5.47
C LEU A 132 -12.99 17.18 5.52
N SER A 133 -14.28 17.48 5.72
CA SER A 133 -14.75 18.86 5.91
C SER A 133 -14.07 19.54 7.11
N GLU A 134 -14.00 18.83 8.24
CA GLU A 134 -13.31 19.31 9.45
C GLU A 134 -11.80 19.49 9.20
N ALA A 135 -11.12 18.46 8.67
CA ALA A 135 -9.68 18.47 8.45
C ALA A 135 -9.22 19.52 7.44
N SER A 136 -10.04 19.83 6.42
CA SER A 136 -9.76 20.84 5.39
C SER A 136 -10.21 22.25 5.76
N GLY A 137 -11.16 22.39 6.72
CA GLY A 137 -11.87 23.63 7.00
C GLY A 137 -12.77 24.08 5.85
N VAL A 138 -13.17 23.18 4.95
CA VAL A 138 -14.10 23.45 3.84
C VAL A 138 -15.45 22.85 4.18
N LYS A 139 -16.52 23.66 4.18
CA LYS A 139 -17.87 23.13 4.30
C LYS A 139 -18.28 22.45 3.00
N ILE A 140 -18.44 21.14 3.05
CA ILE A 140 -18.77 20.32 1.87
C ILE A 140 -20.29 20.23 1.72
N ASN A 141 -20.86 20.96 0.78
CA ASN A 141 -22.28 20.92 0.43
C ASN A 141 -22.52 20.24 -0.94
N GLY A 142 -21.47 20.13 -1.76
CA GLY A 142 -21.54 19.60 -3.13
C GLY A 142 -20.19 19.04 -3.57
N PHE A 143 -20.18 18.54 -4.80
CA PHE A 143 -19.01 17.90 -5.36
C PHE A 143 -17.81 18.85 -5.51
N ASP A 144 -18.04 20.11 -5.91
CA ASP A 144 -16.96 21.09 -6.06
C ASP A 144 -16.29 21.41 -4.72
N ASP A 145 -17.09 21.54 -3.64
CA ASP A 145 -16.55 21.72 -2.29
C ASP A 145 -15.71 20.50 -1.85
N PHE A 146 -16.16 19.30 -2.23
CA PHE A 146 -15.47 18.06 -1.94
C PHE A 146 -14.10 18.00 -2.62
N ILE A 147 -14.02 18.35 -3.90
CA ILE A 147 -12.75 18.44 -4.63
C ILE A 147 -11.83 19.50 -4.00
N ASN A 148 -12.36 20.70 -3.72
CA ASN A 148 -11.59 21.77 -3.07
C ASN A 148 -11.03 21.31 -1.69
N ALA A 149 -11.81 20.55 -0.91
CA ALA A 149 -11.34 19.98 0.35
C ALA A 149 -10.18 19.00 0.15
N LEU A 150 -10.28 18.11 -0.84
CA LEU A 150 -9.21 17.18 -1.22
C LEU A 150 -7.95 17.92 -1.69
N GLU A 151 -8.09 18.94 -2.54
CA GLU A 151 -6.96 19.75 -3.04
C GLU A 151 -6.24 20.47 -1.89
N LYS A 152 -6.98 21.04 -0.93
CA LYS A 152 -6.38 21.64 0.28
C LYS A 152 -5.62 20.62 1.11
N ARG A 153 -6.18 19.42 1.29
CA ARG A 153 -5.49 18.35 2.02
C ARG A 153 -4.27 17.84 1.26
N HIS A 154 -4.36 17.69 -0.05
CA HIS A 154 -3.23 17.31 -0.91
C HIS A 154 -2.09 18.35 -0.84
N GLN A 155 -2.43 19.65 -0.82
CA GLN A 155 -1.48 20.73 -0.60
C GLN A 155 -0.83 20.65 0.80
N PHE A 156 -1.64 20.40 1.84
CA PHE A 156 -1.13 20.19 3.20
C PHE A 156 -0.13 19.03 3.27
N PHE A 157 -0.44 17.89 2.65
CA PHE A 157 0.47 16.75 2.56
C PHE A 157 1.76 17.11 1.83
N HIS A 158 1.66 17.88 0.73
CA HIS A 158 2.82 18.36 -0.01
C HIS A 158 3.75 19.20 0.88
N GLU A 159 3.22 20.09 1.68
CA GLU A 159 3.95 20.92 2.63
C GLU A 159 4.60 20.12 3.76
N LYS A 160 3.99 18.99 4.15
CA LYS A 160 4.56 18.04 5.10
C LYS A 160 5.59 17.07 4.49
N GLY A 161 5.93 17.24 3.22
CA GLY A 161 6.98 16.47 2.54
C GLY A 161 6.49 15.29 1.72
N CYS A 162 5.18 15.06 1.62
CA CYS A 162 4.62 14.05 0.73
C CYS A 162 5.02 14.28 -0.72
N ARG A 163 5.38 13.22 -1.44
CA ARG A 163 5.78 13.26 -2.85
C ARG A 163 5.19 12.10 -3.66
N LEU A 164 4.27 11.37 -3.07
CA LEU A 164 3.65 10.23 -3.73
C LEU A 164 2.24 9.97 -3.21
N SER A 165 1.40 9.38 -4.07
CA SER A 165 0.14 8.76 -3.69
C SER A 165 0.28 7.23 -3.71
N ASP A 166 -0.64 6.56 -3.01
CA ASP A 166 -0.78 5.12 -3.02
C ASP A 166 -2.26 4.76 -3.09
N HIS A 167 -2.62 3.86 -4.00
CA HIS A 167 -4.00 3.42 -4.23
C HIS A 167 -4.09 1.90 -4.11
N GLY A 168 -5.03 1.43 -3.27
CA GLY A 168 -5.38 0.01 -3.16
C GLY A 168 -6.74 -0.26 -3.80
N ILE A 169 -6.75 -0.61 -5.07
CA ILE A 169 -7.97 -0.76 -5.88
C ILE A 169 -8.20 -2.22 -6.30
N GLU A 170 -9.45 -2.61 -6.50
CA GLU A 170 -9.76 -3.93 -7.03
C GLU A 170 -9.34 -4.06 -8.51
N THR A 171 -9.63 -3.00 -9.28
CA THR A 171 -9.30 -2.88 -10.71
C THR A 171 -9.11 -1.42 -11.07
N PHE A 172 -8.67 -1.13 -12.29
CA PHE A 172 -8.73 0.21 -12.83
C PHE A 172 -10.17 0.56 -13.24
N TYR A 173 -10.52 1.82 -13.09
CA TYR A 173 -11.84 2.34 -13.42
C TYR A 173 -11.70 3.39 -14.53
N ALA A 174 -12.43 3.21 -15.63
CA ALA A 174 -12.41 4.13 -16.78
C ALA A 174 -13.74 4.15 -17.54
N GLU A 175 -14.85 4.22 -16.78
CA GLU A 175 -16.19 4.39 -17.35
C GLU A 175 -16.36 5.78 -17.98
N ASN A 176 -17.18 5.84 -19.01
CA ASN A 176 -17.57 7.10 -19.60
C ASN A 176 -18.63 7.79 -18.74
N TYR A 177 -18.46 9.06 -18.48
CA TYR A 177 -19.37 9.87 -17.67
C TYR A 177 -19.43 11.31 -18.20
N LYS A 178 -20.49 12.01 -17.82
CA LYS A 178 -20.60 13.46 -17.94
C LYS A 178 -20.40 14.07 -16.57
N GLU A 179 -19.75 15.21 -16.48
CA GLU A 179 -19.45 15.90 -15.21
C GLU A 179 -20.69 16.09 -14.33
N LYS A 180 -21.81 16.51 -14.92
CA LYS A 180 -23.10 16.65 -14.22
C LYS A 180 -23.61 15.35 -13.58
N GLU A 181 -23.25 14.18 -14.13
CA GLU A 181 -23.61 12.89 -13.55
C GLU A 181 -22.84 12.67 -12.24
N ILE A 182 -21.56 13.06 -12.21
CA ILE A 182 -20.71 12.94 -11.01
C ILE A 182 -21.25 13.81 -9.88
N HIS A 183 -21.63 15.06 -10.16
CA HIS A 183 -22.27 15.91 -9.17
C HIS A 183 -23.55 15.29 -8.60
N SER A 184 -24.40 14.72 -9.47
CA SER A 184 -25.64 14.05 -9.05
C SER A 184 -25.35 12.79 -8.19
N ILE A 185 -24.37 11.99 -8.59
CA ILE A 185 -23.97 10.79 -7.86
C ILE A 185 -23.42 11.17 -6.46
N PHE A 186 -22.60 12.21 -6.39
CA PHE A 186 -22.08 12.69 -5.11
C PHE A 186 -23.22 13.16 -4.18
N GLN A 187 -24.20 13.93 -4.70
CA GLN A 187 -25.35 14.36 -3.91
C GLN A 187 -26.18 13.18 -3.39
N LYS A 188 -26.39 12.14 -4.21
CA LYS A 188 -27.03 10.90 -3.77
C LYS A 188 -26.22 10.23 -2.65
N ALA A 189 -24.88 10.14 -2.81
CA ALA A 189 -24.00 9.50 -1.84
C ALA A 189 -24.07 10.18 -0.47
N ILE A 190 -23.93 11.51 -0.41
CA ILE A 190 -23.96 12.26 0.87
C ILE A 190 -25.36 12.36 1.49
N SER A 191 -26.43 12.18 0.70
CA SER A 191 -27.80 12.08 1.23
C SER A 191 -28.18 10.67 1.68
N GLY A 192 -27.28 9.68 1.54
CA GLY A 192 -27.57 8.28 1.88
C GLY A 192 -28.50 7.57 0.91
N THR A 193 -28.70 8.13 -0.28
CA THR A 193 -29.51 7.53 -1.35
C THR A 193 -28.73 6.38 -2.00
N TYR A 194 -29.42 5.29 -2.33
CA TYR A 194 -28.83 4.14 -3.01
C TYR A 194 -28.20 4.53 -4.35
N LEU A 195 -27.01 4.00 -4.60
CA LEU A 195 -26.29 4.11 -5.87
C LEU A 195 -26.27 2.75 -6.57
N ASP A 196 -26.56 2.73 -7.86
CA ASP A 196 -26.36 1.53 -8.66
C ASP A 196 -24.85 1.33 -9.00
N GLU A 197 -24.51 0.13 -9.47
CA GLU A 197 -23.13 -0.25 -9.79
C GLU A 197 -22.51 0.69 -10.85
N LYS A 198 -23.29 1.11 -11.85
CA LYS A 198 -22.82 2.00 -12.91
C LYS A 198 -22.51 3.40 -12.38
N GLU A 199 -23.32 3.92 -11.48
CA GLU A 199 -23.08 5.19 -10.79
C GLU A 199 -21.79 5.11 -9.96
N ILE A 200 -21.59 4.02 -9.22
CA ILE A 200 -20.38 3.79 -8.43
C ILE A 200 -19.15 3.76 -9.34
N LEU A 201 -19.18 2.99 -10.42
CA LEU A 201 -18.06 2.88 -11.35
C LEU A 201 -17.72 4.20 -12.05
N LYS A 202 -18.73 4.99 -12.42
CA LYS A 202 -18.51 6.33 -12.97
C LYS A 202 -17.83 7.26 -11.97
N PHE A 203 -18.29 7.24 -10.71
CA PHE A 203 -17.70 8.05 -9.65
C PHE A 203 -16.24 7.67 -9.39
N LYS A 204 -15.97 6.38 -9.22
CA LYS A 204 -14.60 5.84 -9.06
C LYS A 204 -13.70 6.24 -10.24
N SER A 205 -14.22 6.17 -11.46
CA SER A 205 -13.48 6.54 -12.67
C SER A 205 -13.10 8.02 -12.69
N HIS A 206 -14.02 8.89 -12.27
CA HIS A 206 -13.76 10.32 -12.18
C HIS A 206 -12.75 10.63 -11.07
N MET A 207 -12.92 10.04 -9.88
CA MET A 207 -12.01 10.27 -8.76
C MET A 207 -10.58 9.81 -9.06
N LEU A 208 -10.42 8.63 -9.67
CA LEU A 208 -9.11 8.12 -10.03
C LEU A 208 -8.40 9.02 -11.05
N TYR A 209 -9.15 9.57 -12.01
CA TYR A 209 -8.64 10.58 -12.93
C TYR A 209 -8.22 11.88 -12.21
N ILE A 210 -9.05 12.41 -11.30
CA ILE A 210 -8.73 13.63 -10.53
C ILE A 210 -7.48 13.43 -9.67
N PHE A 211 -7.30 12.29 -9.02
CA PHE A 211 -6.09 12.01 -8.25
C PHE A 211 -4.84 12.02 -9.14
N GLY A 212 -4.93 11.44 -10.34
CA GLY A 212 -3.84 11.50 -11.31
C GLY A 212 -3.47 12.93 -11.73
N VAL A 213 -4.48 13.80 -11.93
CA VAL A 213 -4.27 15.23 -12.22
C VAL A 213 -3.59 15.94 -11.06
N MET A 214 -4.09 15.73 -9.82
CA MET A 214 -3.50 16.34 -8.61
C MET A 214 -2.04 15.94 -8.41
N ASP A 215 -1.70 14.67 -8.62
CA ASP A 215 -0.35 14.16 -8.53
C ASP A 215 0.57 14.75 -9.59
N ALA A 216 0.11 14.85 -10.83
CA ALA A 216 0.87 15.43 -11.93
C ALA A 216 1.19 16.92 -11.66
N GLU A 217 0.24 17.68 -11.16
CA GLU A 217 0.43 19.11 -10.83
C GLU A 217 1.45 19.37 -9.73
N LYS A 218 1.62 18.42 -8.82
CA LYS A 218 2.64 18.47 -7.76
C LYS A 218 3.92 17.73 -8.13
N ASN A 219 4.01 17.17 -9.34
CA ASN A 219 5.12 16.32 -9.78
C ASN A 219 5.38 15.14 -8.82
N TRP A 220 4.30 14.57 -8.29
CA TRP A 220 4.36 13.40 -7.42
C TRP A 220 4.51 12.11 -8.24
N VAL A 221 4.70 11.02 -7.52
CA VAL A 221 4.63 9.65 -8.04
C VAL A 221 3.31 9.04 -7.60
N GLN A 222 2.55 8.48 -8.51
CA GLN A 222 1.37 7.70 -8.14
C GLN A 222 1.70 6.20 -8.13
N GLN A 223 1.18 5.49 -7.15
CA GLN A 223 1.35 4.05 -7.01
C GLN A 223 -0.01 3.37 -7.03
N PHE A 224 -0.12 2.31 -7.83
CA PHE A 224 -1.33 1.49 -7.92
C PHE A 224 -1.05 0.08 -7.46
N HIS A 225 -1.62 -0.30 -6.32
CA HIS A 225 -1.73 -1.67 -5.85
C HIS A 225 -3.11 -2.18 -6.24
N TYR A 226 -3.20 -3.17 -7.15
CA TYR A 226 -4.49 -3.60 -7.65
C TYR A 226 -4.65 -5.13 -7.69
N GLY A 227 -5.92 -5.56 -7.70
CA GLY A 227 -6.33 -6.95 -7.94
C GLY A 227 -6.58 -7.77 -6.67
N ALA A 228 -6.61 -7.18 -5.48
CA ALA A 228 -6.90 -7.91 -4.25
C ALA A 228 -8.41 -8.18 -4.09
N LEU A 229 -8.77 -9.45 -3.97
CA LEU A 229 -10.12 -9.89 -3.61
C LEU A 229 -10.20 -10.02 -2.09
N ARG A 230 -10.85 -9.05 -1.45
CA ARG A 230 -10.82 -8.90 0.00
C ARG A 230 -11.99 -9.55 0.71
N ASN A 231 -11.75 -9.94 2.00
CA ASN A 231 -12.76 -10.37 2.94
C ASN A 231 -13.58 -11.60 2.47
N ASN A 232 -12.94 -12.58 1.85
CA ASN A 232 -13.59 -13.73 1.22
C ASN A 232 -14.37 -14.61 2.21
N SER A 233 -14.00 -14.63 3.50
CA SER A 233 -14.74 -15.33 4.53
C SER A 233 -15.76 -14.42 5.20
N LYS A 234 -16.99 -14.36 4.67
CA LYS A 234 -18.08 -13.56 5.23
C LYS A 234 -18.27 -13.80 6.73
N ARG A 235 -18.26 -15.07 7.15
CA ARG A 235 -18.39 -15.46 8.58
C ARG A 235 -17.29 -14.84 9.46
N LEU A 236 -16.05 -14.82 8.97
CA LEU A 236 -14.95 -14.24 9.74
C LEU A 236 -14.98 -12.71 9.70
N PHE A 237 -15.34 -12.13 8.58
CA PHE A 237 -15.53 -10.68 8.45
C PHE A 237 -16.60 -10.15 9.40
N GLU A 238 -17.76 -10.82 9.49
CA GLU A 238 -18.84 -10.45 10.43
C GLU A 238 -18.41 -10.57 11.90
N LYS A 239 -17.53 -11.51 12.21
CA LYS A 239 -17.05 -11.75 13.58
C LYS A 239 -15.87 -10.86 14.00
N LEU A 240 -14.95 -10.55 13.10
CA LEU A 240 -13.65 -9.98 13.42
C LEU A 240 -13.33 -8.68 12.65
N GLY A 241 -14.16 -8.30 11.69
CA GLY A 241 -13.94 -7.14 10.84
C GLY A 241 -12.99 -7.41 9.65
N PRO A 242 -12.50 -6.34 9.00
CA PRO A 242 -11.59 -6.43 7.87
C PRO A 242 -10.15 -6.77 8.29
N ASP A 243 -9.28 -7.00 7.31
CA ASP A 243 -7.82 -7.17 7.46
C ASP A 243 -7.38 -8.33 8.37
N ILE A 244 -8.14 -9.40 8.39
CA ILE A 244 -7.90 -10.59 9.22
C ILE A 244 -7.21 -11.74 8.48
N GLY A 245 -6.66 -11.47 7.28
CA GLY A 245 -5.96 -12.48 6.48
C GLY A 245 -6.88 -13.39 5.66
N CYS A 246 -8.11 -12.95 5.36
CA CYS A 246 -9.07 -13.69 4.53
C CYS A 246 -9.20 -13.08 3.12
N ASP A 247 -8.07 -12.71 2.53
CA ASP A 247 -8.00 -12.10 1.21
C ASP A 247 -7.40 -13.08 0.20
N SER A 248 -7.62 -12.82 -1.09
CA SER A 248 -7.16 -13.65 -2.20
C SER A 248 -6.75 -12.80 -3.40
N ILE A 249 -6.25 -13.45 -4.43
CA ILE A 249 -5.96 -12.89 -5.73
C ILE A 249 -7.26 -12.82 -6.53
N GLY A 250 -7.58 -11.63 -7.04
CA GLY A 250 -8.68 -11.43 -7.99
C GLY A 250 -8.21 -11.56 -9.44
N ASP A 251 -9.17 -11.58 -10.36
CA ASP A 251 -8.90 -11.80 -11.78
C ASP A 251 -9.72 -10.90 -12.72
N TRP A 252 -9.88 -9.64 -12.32
CA TRP A 252 -10.57 -8.63 -13.14
C TRP A 252 -9.86 -8.42 -14.49
N SER A 253 -10.62 -7.97 -15.48
CA SER A 253 -10.07 -7.50 -16.75
C SER A 253 -9.55 -6.07 -16.57
N VAL A 254 -8.22 -5.88 -16.58
CA VAL A 254 -7.58 -4.62 -16.23
C VAL A 254 -6.94 -3.87 -17.41
N ALA A 255 -6.64 -4.55 -18.52
CA ALA A 255 -5.88 -3.96 -19.62
C ALA A 255 -6.56 -2.72 -20.23
N GLU A 256 -7.83 -2.86 -20.59
CA GLU A 256 -8.57 -1.79 -21.26
C GLU A 256 -8.83 -0.58 -20.34
N PRO A 257 -9.35 -0.72 -19.11
CA PRO A 257 -9.55 0.42 -18.24
C PRO A 257 -8.23 1.10 -17.80
N MET A 258 -7.15 0.35 -17.59
CA MET A 258 -5.82 0.89 -17.32
C MET A 258 -5.33 1.75 -18.50
N SER A 259 -5.41 1.22 -19.71
CA SER A 259 -5.04 1.94 -20.93
C SER A 259 -5.86 3.21 -21.12
N LYS A 260 -7.18 3.16 -20.93
CA LYS A 260 -8.07 4.33 -21.04
C LYS A 260 -7.72 5.43 -20.03
N LEU A 261 -7.48 5.07 -18.76
CA LEU A 261 -7.11 6.04 -17.74
C LEU A 261 -5.78 6.73 -18.07
N PHE A 262 -4.74 5.93 -18.38
CA PHE A 262 -3.42 6.48 -18.67
C PHE A 262 -3.40 7.28 -19.95
N SER A 263 -4.08 6.80 -21.01
CA SER A 263 -4.20 7.53 -22.28
C SER A 263 -4.90 8.88 -22.11
N ARG A 264 -5.93 8.96 -21.27
CA ARG A 264 -6.60 10.22 -20.97
C ARG A 264 -5.66 11.20 -20.26
N LEU A 265 -4.99 10.75 -19.21
CA LEU A 265 -4.03 11.57 -18.45
C LEU A 265 -2.84 12.00 -19.32
N ASP A 266 -2.33 11.10 -20.15
CA ASP A 266 -1.21 11.37 -21.06
C ASP A 266 -1.57 12.40 -22.13
N ASN A 267 -2.73 12.26 -22.74
CA ASN A 267 -3.25 13.16 -23.76
C ASN A 267 -3.42 14.61 -23.26
N GLU A 268 -3.68 14.77 -21.97
CA GLU A 268 -3.82 16.06 -21.30
C GLU A 268 -2.49 16.55 -20.68
N GLY A 269 -1.38 15.81 -20.84
CA GLY A 269 -0.09 16.11 -20.22
C GLY A 269 -0.13 16.00 -18.69
N LYS A 270 -1.03 15.19 -18.15
CA LYS A 270 -1.29 15.00 -16.71
C LYS A 270 -0.94 13.58 -16.22
N LEU A 271 -0.27 12.78 -17.02
CA LEU A 271 0.20 11.48 -16.56
C LEU A 271 1.46 11.64 -15.69
N ALA A 272 1.30 11.46 -14.40
CA ALA A 272 2.37 11.50 -13.41
C ALA A 272 3.34 10.31 -13.57
N LYS A 273 4.51 10.37 -12.93
CA LYS A 273 5.35 9.19 -12.73
C LYS A 273 4.54 8.12 -12.01
N THR A 274 4.51 6.91 -12.54
CA THR A 274 3.57 5.87 -12.08
C THR A 274 4.27 4.55 -11.82
N ILE A 275 3.94 3.90 -10.70
CA ILE A 275 4.40 2.56 -10.36
C ILE A 275 3.16 1.67 -10.21
N ILE A 276 3.18 0.50 -10.84
CA ILE A 276 2.04 -0.44 -10.87
C ILE A 276 2.44 -1.75 -10.20
N TYR A 277 1.66 -2.18 -9.21
CA TYR A 277 1.85 -3.41 -8.44
C TYR A 277 0.65 -4.35 -8.61
N PRO A 278 0.68 -5.29 -9.57
CA PRO A 278 -0.36 -6.31 -9.69
C PRO A 278 -0.23 -7.35 -8.58
N ILE A 279 -1.35 -7.77 -8.00
CA ILE A 279 -1.34 -8.92 -7.09
C ILE A 279 -1.46 -10.25 -7.85
N ASN A 280 -2.07 -10.21 -9.05
CA ASN A 280 -2.21 -11.40 -9.88
C ASN A 280 -0.97 -11.55 -10.78
N PRO A 281 -0.17 -12.62 -10.63
CA PRO A 281 1.05 -12.79 -11.44
C PRO A 281 0.77 -13.02 -12.93
N ARG A 282 -0.47 -13.38 -13.34
CA ARG A 282 -0.85 -13.46 -14.76
C ARG A 282 -0.77 -12.10 -15.46
N ASP A 283 -0.79 -11.00 -14.69
CA ASP A 283 -0.79 -9.65 -15.25
C ASP A 283 0.64 -9.08 -15.37
N ASN A 284 1.67 -9.85 -15.07
CA ASN A 284 3.06 -9.38 -15.13
C ASN A 284 3.42 -8.86 -16.53
N GLU A 285 3.22 -9.67 -17.57
CA GLU A 285 3.52 -9.31 -18.95
C GLU A 285 2.60 -8.19 -19.45
N LEU A 286 1.34 -8.18 -19.00
CA LEU A 286 0.40 -7.10 -19.30
C LEU A 286 0.93 -5.76 -18.79
N VAL A 287 1.34 -5.71 -17.52
CA VAL A 287 1.91 -4.49 -16.91
C VAL A 287 3.23 -4.14 -17.58
N GLY A 288 4.12 -5.11 -17.79
CA GLY A 288 5.40 -4.90 -18.47
C GLY A 288 5.23 -4.28 -19.86
N ALA A 289 4.25 -4.75 -20.64
CA ALA A 289 3.93 -4.19 -21.94
C ALA A 289 3.24 -2.82 -21.84
N MET A 290 2.30 -2.66 -20.90
CA MET A 290 1.53 -1.42 -20.72
C MET A 290 2.42 -0.22 -20.41
N ILE A 291 3.38 -0.36 -19.49
CA ILE A 291 4.27 0.74 -19.09
C ILE A 291 5.14 1.24 -20.26
N GLY A 292 5.39 0.41 -21.26
CA GLY A 292 6.12 0.79 -22.46
C GLY A 292 5.41 1.81 -23.34
N ASN A 293 4.07 1.88 -23.27
CA ASN A 293 3.28 2.77 -24.13
C ASN A 293 3.33 4.26 -23.68
N PHE A 294 3.69 4.52 -22.43
CA PHE A 294 3.59 5.84 -21.81
C PHE A 294 4.94 6.40 -21.32
N GLN A 295 6.04 5.93 -21.88
CA GLN A 295 7.37 6.51 -21.68
C GLN A 295 7.53 7.71 -22.64
N ASP A 296 7.67 8.91 -22.09
CA ASP A 296 7.72 10.16 -22.90
C ASP A 296 9.12 10.81 -22.95
N GLY A 297 10.11 10.19 -22.30
CA GLY A 297 11.48 10.70 -22.25
C GLY A 297 11.72 11.84 -21.24
N SER A 298 10.70 12.32 -20.55
CA SER A 298 10.85 13.38 -19.52
C SER A 298 11.64 12.90 -18.31
N VAL A 299 11.42 11.65 -17.90
CA VAL A 299 12.12 10.99 -16.79
C VAL A 299 12.41 9.53 -17.18
N ALA A 300 13.66 9.10 -17.00
CA ALA A 300 14.02 7.70 -17.25
C ALA A 300 13.24 6.76 -16.32
N GLY A 301 12.41 5.89 -16.89
CA GLY A 301 11.52 5.01 -16.14
C GLY A 301 10.33 5.74 -15.51
N LYS A 302 9.73 6.69 -16.23
CA LYS A 302 8.50 7.38 -15.82
C LYS A 302 7.40 6.43 -15.38
N MET A 303 7.21 5.36 -16.16
CA MET A 303 6.31 4.26 -15.83
C MET A 303 7.12 3.07 -15.34
N GLN A 304 6.75 2.51 -14.20
CA GLN A 304 7.47 1.42 -13.55
C GLN A 304 6.54 0.22 -13.32
N PHE A 305 7.08 -0.98 -13.53
CA PHE A 305 6.49 -2.19 -12.99
C PHE A 305 7.12 -2.43 -11.61
N GLY A 306 6.33 -2.30 -10.56
CA GLY A 306 6.77 -2.43 -9.18
C GLY A 306 7.17 -3.85 -8.80
N SER A 307 7.74 -4.02 -7.62
CA SER A 307 8.13 -5.34 -7.10
C SER A 307 6.93 -6.26 -6.88
N GLY A 308 7.18 -7.56 -6.78
CA GLY A 308 6.13 -8.52 -6.44
C GLY A 308 5.41 -8.10 -5.15
N TRP A 309 4.08 -7.91 -5.24
CA TRP A 309 3.28 -7.43 -4.14
C TRP A 309 2.58 -8.58 -3.40
N TRP A 310 2.48 -8.49 -2.09
CA TRP A 310 1.76 -9.38 -1.17
C TRP A 310 2.00 -10.88 -1.43
N PHE A 311 1.09 -11.59 -2.14
CA PHE A 311 1.25 -13.01 -2.44
C PHE A 311 2.44 -13.34 -3.36
N ASN A 312 2.95 -12.34 -4.08
CA ASN A 312 4.12 -12.46 -4.96
C ASN A 312 5.42 -11.96 -4.29
N ASP A 313 5.36 -11.47 -3.05
CA ASP A 313 6.54 -11.01 -2.29
C ASP A 313 7.26 -12.23 -1.67
N GLN A 314 7.70 -13.13 -2.53
CA GLN A 314 8.42 -14.36 -2.21
C GLN A 314 9.31 -14.75 -3.42
N MET A 315 10.24 -15.66 -3.24
CA MET A 315 11.29 -15.97 -4.22
C MET A 315 10.77 -16.12 -5.65
N ASP A 316 9.81 -17.03 -5.89
CA ASP A 316 9.31 -17.30 -7.24
C ASP A 316 8.54 -16.12 -7.83
N GLY A 317 7.78 -15.41 -7.01
CA GLY A 317 7.06 -14.20 -7.43
C GLY A 317 8.01 -13.06 -7.78
N MET A 318 9.06 -12.86 -6.97
CA MET A 318 10.11 -11.87 -7.23
C MET A 318 10.88 -12.19 -8.51
N ILE A 319 11.29 -13.44 -8.71
CA ILE A 319 12.00 -13.88 -9.92
C ILE A 319 11.14 -13.62 -11.15
N ARG A 320 9.88 -14.07 -11.18
CA ARG A 320 8.99 -13.82 -12.32
C ARG A 320 8.80 -12.34 -12.62
N GLN A 321 8.65 -11.50 -11.59
CA GLN A 321 8.50 -10.05 -11.79
C GLN A 321 9.79 -9.44 -12.40
N ILE A 322 10.97 -9.79 -11.86
CA ILE A 322 12.26 -9.30 -12.36
C ILE A 322 12.52 -9.76 -13.79
N GLU A 323 12.26 -11.01 -14.10
CA GLU A 323 12.42 -11.58 -15.45
C GLU A 323 11.52 -10.86 -16.45
N THR A 324 10.24 -10.68 -16.11
CA THR A 324 9.29 -9.95 -16.96
C THR A 324 9.75 -8.50 -17.18
N LEU A 325 10.14 -7.81 -16.13
CA LEU A 325 10.64 -6.44 -16.23
C LEU A 325 11.93 -6.36 -17.07
N SER A 326 12.84 -7.33 -16.94
CA SER A 326 14.09 -7.35 -17.70
C SER A 326 13.86 -7.55 -19.20
N GLN A 327 12.81 -8.28 -19.58
CA GLN A 327 12.47 -8.57 -20.98
C GLN A 327 11.66 -7.46 -21.65
N LEU A 328 10.78 -6.79 -20.90
CA LEU A 328 9.81 -5.82 -21.44
C LEU A 328 10.11 -4.36 -21.04
N GLY A 329 11.08 -4.12 -20.17
CA GLY A 329 11.40 -2.79 -19.65
C GLY A 329 12.89 -2.60 -19.39
N LEU A 330 13.22 -1.64 -18.51
CA LEU A 330 14.59 -1.32 -18.12
C LEU A 330 14.84 -1.70 -16.66
N LEU A 331 15.30 -2.92 -16.40
CA LEU A 331 15.63 -3.39 -15.06
C LEU A 331 16.64 -2.47 -14.34
N SER A 332 17.57 -1.85 -15.07
CA SER A 332 18.52 -0.88 -14.51
C SER A 332 17.86 0.41 -13.96
N ARG A 333 16.59 0.63 -14.23
CA ARG A 333 15.78 1.76 -13.73
C ARG A 333 14.71 1.33 -12.73
N PHE A 334 14.69 0.07 -12.38
CA PHE A 334 13.77 -0.47 -11.40
C PHE A 334 13.95 0.20 -10.04
N VAL A 335 12.86 0.66 -9.44
CA VAL A 335 12.88 1.32 -8.12
C VAL A 335 13.25 0.37 -6.98
N GLY A 336 13.22 -0.93 -7.21
CA GLY A 336 13.54 -1.96 -6.23
C GLY A 336 12.33 -2.42 -5.42
N MET A 337 12.61 -3.31 -4.48
CA MET A 337 11.63 -3.88 -3.55
C MET A 337 11.47 -2.96 -2.35
N LEU A 338 10.23 -2.78 -1.91
CA LEU A 338 9.88 -2.22 -0.61
C LEU A 338 9.22 -3.30 0.25
N THR A 339 9.36 -3.21 1.56
CA THR A 339 8.89 -4.28 2.45
C THR A 339 7.38 -4.33 2.58
N ASP A 340 6.68 -3.24 2.36
CA ASP A 340 5.23 -3.10 2.57
C ASP A 340 4.77 -3.77 3.89
N SER A 341 5.46 -3.46 4.97
CA SER A 341 5.32 -4.16 6.25
C SER A 341 5.16 -3.19 7.41
N ARG A 342 4.40 -3.63 8.41
CA ARG A 342 4.22 -2.92 9.70
C ARG A 342 5.24 -3.32 10.77
N SER A 343 6.22 -4.19 10.42
CA SER A 343 7.27 -4.64 11.35
C SER A 343 8.63 -4.05 10.99
N PHE A 344 9.30 -3.47 11.97
CA PHE A 344 10.69 -3.00 11.81
C PHE A 344 11.70 -4.15 11.62
N LEU A 345 11.34 -5.38 12.00
CA LEU A 345 12.17 -6.55 11.76
C LEU A 345 12.18 -6.97 10.29
N SER A 346 11.13 -6.60 9.54
CA SER A 346 10.98 -6.97 8.13
C SER A 346 11.97 -6.29 7.17
N PHE A 347 12.76 -5.31 7.62
CA PHE A 347 13.82 -4.73 6.78
C PHE A 347 14.86 -5.75 6.30
N THR A 348 14.97 -6.90 6.95
CA THR A 348 15.79 -8.03 6.47
C THR A 348 15.30 -8.57 5.13
N ARG A 349 14.05 -8.33 4.74
CA ARG A 349 13.51 -8.73 3.43
C ARG A 349 14.20 -8.03 2.27
N HIS A 350 14.80 -6.84 2.49
CA HIS A 350 15.69 -6.21 1.51
C HIS A 350 16.96 -7.04 1.25
N GLU A 351 17.51 -7.71 2.28
CA GLU A 351 18.61 -8.65 2.10
C GLU A 351 18.14 -9.88 1.33
N TYR A 352 16.97 -10.42 1.67
CA TYR A 352 16.36 -11.53 0.96
C TYR A 352 16.21 -11.23 -0.53
N PHE A 353 15.62 -10.09 -0.87
CA PHE A 353 15.45 -9.65 -2.26
C PHE A 353 16.78 -9.46 -3.00
N ARG A 354 17.79 -8.87 -2.35
CA ARG A 354 19.11 -8.68 -3.00
C ARG A 354 19.89 -9.96 -3.23
N ARG A 355 19.50 -11.06 -2.59
CA ARG A 355 20.11 -12.38 -2.82
C ARG A 355 19.46 -13.14 -3.98
N ILE A 356 18.26 -12.75 -4.37
CA ILE A 356 17.57 -13.24 -5.57
C ILE A 356 18.10 -12.53 -6.80
#